data_999d88a16ba2315219e22bc1f1c71490
#
_entry.id   999d88a16ba2315219e22bc1f1c71490
#
_cell.length_a   1.000
_cell.length_b   1.000
_cell.length_c   1.000
_cell.angle_alpha   90.00
_cell.angle_beta   90.00
_cell.angle_gamma   90.00
#
_symmetry.space_group_name_H-M   'P 1'
#
loop_
_entity.id
_entity.type
_entity.pdbx_description
1 polymer ?
#
loop_
_entity_poly.entity_id
_entity_poly.type
_entity_poly.pdbx_seq_one_letter_code
_entity_poly.pdbx_strand_id
1 'polypeptide(L)'
;MADLTAWRALVDKELAGAPFDKLVQRTAEGLAIEPLYVEAPARATRPIGAASFRVCMRARPGEAAEHIDGGADALWLDGDDRDGITLAAKRDVLVVVDRFSTERFVPFEVEPRVVWLGFDPLASGLQLGPKIEQFWQAVSRAMPPFATGEMRNIRVSTLPYHAAGADAADELAIALSTAVAYLRAMNGAASQLWFQISVGRDTFGELCKLRALRVLAAKLFAASSIAAAIPPIHAVTSSRTQAARDPWVNLLRVTTEVFAAAIGGADLVTPLAFDTELAEPSALGRRVARNTALVLRDESYLGRVIDAAGGSYYIESRTDALAREAWQRFRAIERDGGIAKLIASGALQARLDASWATRAAAVAKRNEPVLGVSEFANLDEHLPSAPSGAAHGHRDAEAFEALRAKYASRDVVLVSLGTPAESRARIGFAKALFATAGVRAREAETGQIVCLCGSDDNYAAHAASVAAQLRAAGATKIALAGKPNGTAGVDTYVYVGCDVIVALEELLA
;
A
#
# COMPACT_ATOMS: atom_id res chain seq x y z
N MET A 1 25.92 24.30 -14.18
CA MET A 1 25.71 23.57 -12.92
C MET A 1 25.09 24.54 -11.93
N ALA A 2 23.99 24.18 -11.28
CA ALA A 2 23.45 25.02 -10.20
C ALA A 2 24.49 25.08 -9.07
N ASP A 3 24.72 26.29 -8.53
CA ASP A 3 25.64 26.46 -7.41
C ASP A 3 24.96 25.97 -6.11
N LEU A 4 25.27 24.71 -5.75
CA LEU A 4 24.78 24.07 -4.53
C LEU A 4 25.14 24.89 -3.28
N THR A 5 26.30 25.55 -3.27
CA THR A 5 26.73 26.35 -2.12
C THR A 5 25.84 27.55 -1.94
N ALA A 6 25.53 28.26 -3.03
CA ALA A 6 24.61 29.38 -3.01
C ALA A 6 23.19 28.97 -2.64
N TRP A 7 22.70 27.84 -3.17
CA TRP A 7 21.40 27.29 -2.78
C TRP A 7 21.36 26.94 -1.28
N ARG A 8 22.39 26.26 -0.77
CA ARG A 8 22.48 25.88 0.65
C ARG A 8 22.48 27.12 1.56
N ALA A 9 23.23 28.17 1.20
CA ALA A 9 23.26 29.39 1.95
C ALA A 9 21.88 30.08 2.03
N LEU A 10 21.09 30.04 0.95
CA LEU A 10 19.72 30.57 0.96
C LEU A 10 18.81 29.74 1.87
N VAL A 11 18.88 28.42 1.80
CA VAL A 11 18.08 27.51 2.66
C VAL A 11 18.43 27.72 4.12
N ASP A 12 19.71 27.81 4.48
CA ASP A 12 20.15 28.05 5.87
C ASP A 12 19.67 29.41 6.39
N LYS A 13 19.62 30.42 5.53
CA LYS A 13 19.04 31.75 5.87
C LYS A 13 17.53 31.66 6.15
N GLU A 14 16.77 30.91 5.32
CA GLU A 14 15.31 30.71 5.48
C GLU A 14 14.97 29.87 6.71
N LEU A 15 15.82 28.89 7.02
CA LEU A 15 15.67 28.04 8.23
C LEU A 15 15.85 28.82 9.53
N ALA A 16 16.44 30.04 9.48
CA ALA A 16 16.61 30.92 10.63
C ALA A 16 17.22 30.24 11.88
N GLY A 17 18.23 29.38 11.67
CA GLY A 17 18.91 28.60 12.72
C GLY A 17 18.28 27.24 13.02
N ALA A 18 17.18 26.84 12.37
CA ALA A 18 16.68 25.49 12.45
C ALA A 18 17.60 24.53 11.67
N PRO A 19 17.82 23.29 12.16
CA PRO A 19 18.68 22.34 11.47
C PRO A 19 18.10 21.93 10.11
N PHE A 20 18.97 21.74 9.14
CA PHE A 20 18.61 21.33 7.77
C PHE A 20 17.84 20.00 7.74
N ASP A 21 18.09 19.10 8.67
CA ASP A 21 17.41 17.81 8.79
C ASP A 21 15.88 17.93 8.90
N LYS A 22 15.34 19.11 9.22
CA LYS A 22 13.91 19.36 9.15
C LYS A 22 13.33 19.27 7.74
N LEU A 23 14.15 19.45 6.72
CA LEU A 23 13.76 19.35 5.31
C LEU A 23 13.93 17.91 4.76
N VAL A 24 14.67 17.07 5.47
CA VAL A 24 14.89 15.67 5.09
C VAL A 24 13.73 14.82 5.57
N GLN A 25 13.03 14.21 4.63
CA GLN A 25 11.98 13.24 4.94
C GLN A 25 12.58 11.84 5.04
N ARG A 26 11.89 10.94 5.75
CA ARG A 26 12.28 9.53 5.81
C ARG A 26 11.15 8.65 5.32
N THR A 27 11.50 7.66 4.49
CA THR A 27 10.57 6.63 4.05
C THR A 27 10.29 5.62 5.15
N ALA A 28 9.33 4.73 4.92
CA ALA A 28 9.03 3.62 5.84
C ALA A 28 10.24 2.70 6.05
N GLU A 29 11.09 2.55 5.03
CA GLU A 29 12.35 1.78 5.07
C GLU A 29 13.49 2.51 5.80
N GLY A 30 13.25 3.74 6.26
CA GLY A 30 14.25 4.60 6.92
C GLY A 30 15.18 5.35 5.96
N LEU A 31 14.94 5.28 4.64
CA LEU A 31 15.75 5.98 3.65
C LEU A 31 15.50 7.50 3.71
N ALA A 32 16.57 8.28 3.64
CA ALA A 32 16.47 9.73 3.57
C ALA A 32 16.00 10.19 2.19
N ILE A 33 15.09 11.16 2.16
CA ILE A 33 14.68 11.90 0.98
C ILE A 33 15.14 13.33 1.16
N GLU A 34 16.15 13.71 0.38
CA GLU A 34 16.70 15.06 0.37
C GLU A 34 15.76 16.03 -0.35
N PRO A 35 15.74 17.32 0.05
CA PRO A 35 14.91 18.32 -0.62
C PRO A 35 15.37 18.65 -2.04
N LEU A 36 16.63 18.32 -2.41
CA LEU A 36 17.20 18.55 -3.73
C LEU A 36 18.18 17.46 -4.12
N TYR A 37 18.08 17.00 -5.36
CA TYR A 37 19.01 16.05 -5.99
C TYR A 37 19.64 16.71 -7.22
N VAL A 38 20.98 16.74 -7.30
CA VAL A 38 21.74 17.39 -8.37
C VAL A 38 22.60 16.45 -9.18
N GLU A 39 22.68 15.20 -8.75
CA GLU A 39 23.41 14.13 -9.42
C GLU A 39 22.69 12.79 -9.23
N ALA A 40 22.97 11.87 -10.12
CA ALA A 40 22.49 10.49 -10.01
C ALA A 40 23.66 9.54 -9.81
N PRO A 41 23.45 8.40 -9.12
CA PRO A 41 24.46 7.35 -9.03
C PRO A 41 24.90 6.87 -10.42
N ALA A 42 26.21 6.75 -10.62
CA ALA A 42 26.78 6.21 -11.86
C ALA A 42 26.35 4.74 -12.02
N ARG A 43 25.68 4.41 -13.13
CA ARG A 43 25.34 3.03 -13.50
C ARG A 43 25.66 2.76 -14.95
N ALA A 44 26.27 1.61 -15.22
CA ALA A 44 26.66 1.21 -16.57
C ALA A 44 25.46 0.93 -17.47
N THR A 45 24.48 0.17 -16.98
CA THR A 45 23.24 -0.19 -17.71
C THR A 45 22.12 -0.51 -16.71
N ARG A 46 20.88 -0.28 -17.11
CA ARG A 46 19.68 -0.72 -16.37
C ARG A 46 18.85 -1.69 -17.18
N PRO A 47 18.35 -2.76 -16.57
CA PRO A 47 17.32 -3.57 -17.19
C PRO A 47 16.06 -2.71 -17.32
N ILE A 48 15.52 -2.66 -18.53
CA ILE A 48 14.36 -1.84 -18.88
C ILE A 48 13.14 -2.75 -19.02
N GLY A 49 11.97 -2.29 -18.60
CA GLY A 49 10.70 -2.97 -18.78
C GLY A 49 10.16 -2.88 -20.21
N ALA A 50 8.96 -3.36 -20.43
CA ALA A 50 8.26 -3.20 -21.69
C ALA A 50 7.98 -1.71 -21.97
N ALA A 51 7.86 -1.36 -23.25
CA ALA A 51 7.51 0.00 -23.65
C ALA A 51 6.07 0.36 -23.26
N SER A 52 5.17 -0.63 -23.23
CA SER A 52 3.79 -0.46 -22.81
C SER A 52 3.38 -1.62 -21.91
N PHE A 53 2.46 -1.35 -20.99
CA PHE A 53 1.88 -2.36 -20.12
C PHE A 53 0.59 -2.92 -20.72
N ARG A 54 0.28 -4.17 -20.36
CA ARG A 54 -1.01 -4.80 -20.64
C ARG A 54 -1.96 -4.55 -19.48
N VAL A 55 -3.21 -4.20 -19.79
CA VAL A 55 -4.28 -4.06 -18.79
C VAL A 55 -4.79 -5.45 -18.45
N CYS A 56 -4.53 -5.89 -17.23
CA CYS A 56 -4.93 -7.19 -16.71
C CYS A 56 -6.11 -7.01 -15.74
N MET A 57 -7.23 -7.67 -15.99
CA MET A 57 -8.40 -7.60 -15.12
C MET A 57 -8.62 -8.88 -14.35
N ARG A 58 -8.83 -8.77 -13.03
CA ARG A 58 -9.31 -9.90 -12.26
C ARG A 58 -10.76 -10.16 -12.61
N ALA A 59 -11.07 -11.35 -13.09
CA ALA A 59 -12.40 -11.74 -13.50
C ALA A 59 -12.85 -12.99 -12.75
N ARG A 60 -14.12 -13.03 -12.40
CA ARG A 60 -14.81 -14.21 -11.87
C ARG A 60 -15.44 -15.01 -13.00
N PRO A 61 -15.86 -16.25 -12.74
CA PRO A 61 -16.58 -17.04 -13.72
C PRO A 61 -17.75 -16.27 -14.35
N GLY A 62 -17.77 -16.19 -15.67
CA GLY A 62 -18.78 -15.45 -16.44
C GLY A 62 -18.45 -13.99 -16.76
N GLU A 63 -17.40 -13.39 -16.16
CA GLU A 63 -17.02 -11.99 -16.39
C GLU A 63 -15.95 -11.81 -17.49
N ALA A 64 -15.34 -12.88 -17.97
CA ALA A 64 -14.24 -12.84 -18.94
C ALA A 64 -14.58 -12.07 -20.21
N ALA A 65 -15.78 -12.30 -20.80
CA ALA A 65 -16.23 -11.61 -22.01
C ALA A 65 -16.34 -10.11 -21.80
N GLU A 66 -16.95 -9.65 -20.69
CA GLU A 66 -17.09 -8.22 -20.35
C GLU A 66 -15.74 -7.50 -20.34
N HIS A 67 -14.73 -8.13 -19.76
CA HIS A 67 -13.40 -7.55 -19.66
C HIS A 67 -12.68 -7.50 -21.01
N ILE A 68 -12.75 -8.60 -21.79
CA ILE A 68 -12.11 -8.68 -23.12
C ILE A 68 -12.77 -7.68 -24.08
N ASP A 69 -14.08 -7.68 -24.17
CA ASP A 69 -14.83 -6.76 -25.06
C ASP A 69 -14.65 -5.29 -24.62
N GLY A 70 -14.36 -5.07 -23.34
CA GLY A 70 -14.04 -3.76 -22.79
C GLY A 70 -12.58 -3.33 -22.94
N GLY A 71 -11.72 -4.10 -23.62
CA GLY A 71 -10.35 -3.72 -23.97
C GLY A 71 -9.26 -4.23 -23.01
N ALA A 72 -9.55 -5.21 -22.14
CA ALA A 72 -8.49 -5.87 -21.37
C ALA A 72 -7.60 -6.74 -22.25
N ASP A 73 -6.28 -6.65 -22.05
CA ASP A 73 -5.27 -7.43 -22.79
C ASP A 73 -4.90 -8.72 -22.10
N ALA A 74 -5.26 -8.83 -20.82
CA ALA A 74 -5.00 -9.99 -19.97
C ALA A 74 -6.13 -10.19 -18.97
N LEU A 75 -6.35 -11.42 -18.57
CA LEU A 75 -7.28 -11.80 -17.51
C LEU A 75 -6.55 -12.51 -16.37
N TRP A 76 -6.92 -12.21 -15.14
CA TRP A 76 -6.51 -12.93 -13.95
C TRP A 76 -7.70 -13.74 -13.44
N LEU A 77 -7.65 -15.05 -13.65
CA LEU A 77 -8.74 -16.01 -13.43
C LEU A 77 -8.39 -17.00 -12.33
N ASP A 78 -9.41 -17.52 -11.64
CA ASP A 78 -9.24 -18.71 -10.80
C ASP A 78 -9.11 -19.96 -11.70
N GLY A 79 -8.31 -20.94 -11.26
CA GLY A 79 -7.99 -22.14 -12.04
C GLY A 79 -9.19 -23.03 -12.42
N ASP A 80 -10.32 -22.83 -11.76
CA ASP A 80 -11.56 -23.55 -12.04
C ASP A 80 -12.41 -22.91 -13.13
N ASP A 81 -12.11 -21.68 -13.55
CA ASP A 81 -12.84 -20.97 -14.63
C ASP A 81 -12.35 -21.39 -16.01
N ARG A 82 -12.72 -22.62 -16.43
CA ARG A 82 -12.32 -23.20 -17.72
C ARG A 82 -12.92 -22.46 -18.91
N ASP A 83 -14.14 -21.97 -18.78
CA ASP A 83 -14.82 -21.23 -19.84
C ASP A 83 -14.14 -19.90 -20.10
N GLY A 84 -13.80 -19.16 -19.03
CA GLY A 84 -13.04 -17.92 -19.11
C GLY A 84 -11.65 -18.12 -19.72
N ILE A 85 -10.92 -19.16 -19.30
CA ILE A 85 -9.61 -19.50 -19.86
C ILE A 85 -9.72 -19.86 -21.34
N THR A 86 -10.68 -20.67 -21.72
CA THR A 86 -10.91 -21.08 -23.12
C THR A 86 -11.29 -19.88 -24.00
N LEU A 87 -12.14 -18.97 -23.50
CA LEU A 87 -12.52 -17.78 -24.20
C LEU A 87 -11.31 -16.85 -24.43
N ALA A 88 -10.52 -16.62 -23.40
CA ALA A 88 -9.32 -15.79 -23.48
C ALA A 88 -8.31 -16.35 -24.50
N ALA A 89 -8.08 -17.66 -24.47
CA ALA A 89 -7.21 -18.34 -25.43
C ALA A 89 -7.69 -18.18 -26.90
N LYS A 90 -9.00 -18.30 -27.14
CA LYS A 90 -9.59 -18.09 -28.47
C LYS A 90 -9.48 -16.65 -28.97
N ARG A 91 -9.35 -15.69 -28.08
CA ARG A 91 -9.22 -14.26 -28.37
C ARG A 91 -7.78 -13.75 -28.32
N ASP A 92 -6.80 -14.64 -28.16
CA ASP A 92 -5.35 -14.34 -27.99
C ASP A 92 -5.08 -13.38 -26.82
N VAL A 93 -5.85 -13.51 -25.74
CA VAL A 93 -5.71 -12.72 -24.50
C VAL A 93 -4.88 -13.52 -23.52
N LEU A 94 -3.89 -12.89 -22.89
CA LEU A 94 -3.05 -13.51 -21.87
C LEU A 94 -3.89 -13.89 -20.66
N VAL A 95 -3.69 -15.10 -20.14
CA VAL A 95 -4.34 -15.54 -18.90
C VAL A 95 -3.32 -15.73 -17.80
N VAL A 96 -3.58 -15.10 -16.65
CA VAL A 96 -2.94 -15.38 -15.37
C VAL A 96 -3.88 -16.25 -14.57
N VAL A 97 -3.46 -17.47 -14.21
CA VAL A 97 -4.30 -18.43 -13.48
C VAL A 97 -3.90 -18.46 -12.03
N ASP A 98 -4.84 -18.16 -11.13
CA ASP A 98 -4.67 -18.25 -9.68
C ASP A 98 -5.24 -19.56 -9.11
N ARG A 99 -4.98 -19.83 -7.81
CA ARG A 99 -5.50 -21.01 -7.06
C ARG A 99 -5.34 -22.34 -7.78
N PHE A 100 -4.15 -22.56 -8.25
CA PHE A 100 -3.80 -23.79 -8.93
C PHE A 100 -3.66 -24.95 -7.92
N SER A 101 -4.52 -25.97 -8.04
CA SER A 101 -4.38 -27.24 -7.29
C SER A 101 -3.58 -28.24 -8.09
N THR A 102 -2.45 -28.69 -7.56
CA THR A 102 -1.62 -29.73 -8.20
C THR A 102 -2.35 -31.08 -8.32
N GLU A 103 -3.34 -31.36 -7.46
CA GLU A 103 -4.11 -32.61 -7.46
C GLU A 103 -5.19 -32.65 -8.55
N ARG A 104 -5.59 -31.48 -9.08
CA ARG A 104 -6.65 -31.33 -10.08
C ARG A 104 -6.19 -30.69 -11.38
N PHE A 105 -4.87 -30.62 -11.61
CA PHE A 105 -4.40 -30.06 -12.87
C PHE A 105 -4.75 -31.01 -14.03
N VAL A 106 -5.79 -30.61 -14.74
CA VAL A 106 -6.05 -31.12 -16.09
C VAL A 106 -5.40 -30.15 -17.06
N PRO A 107 -4.47 -30.61 -17.91
CA PRO A 107 -3.86 -29.72 -18.92
C PRO A 107 -4.95 -28.99 -19.70
N PHE A 108 -4.77 -27.69 -19.87
CA PHE A 108 -5.64 -26.92 -20.74
C PHE A 108 -5.34 -27.32 -22.20
N GLU A 109 -6.35 -27.53 -23.00
CA GLU A 109 -6.22 -27.64 -24.46
C GLU A 109 -6.03 -26.26 -25.10
N VAL A 110 -5.12 -25.46 -24.55
CA VAL A 110 -4.83 -24.09 -24.99
C VAL A 110 -3.38 -23.96 -25.40
N GLU A 111 -3.08 -23.06 -26.32
CA GLU A 111 -1.71 -22.83 -26.75
C GLU A 111 -0.85 -22.34 -25.57
N PRO A 112 0.31 -22.95 -25.30
CA PRO A 112 1.13 -22.67 -24.12
C PRO A 112 1.57 -21.22 -23.94
N ARG A 113 1.66 -20.45 -25.03
CA ARG A 113 2.13 -19.06 -25.02
C ARG A 113 1.16 -18.06 -24.36
N VAL A 114 -0.07 -18.49 -24.09
CA VAL A 114 -1.16 -17.59 -23.65
C VAL A 114 -1.40 -17.68 -22.14
N VAL A 115 -0.84 -18.64 -21.42
CA VAL A 115 -1.17 -18.88 -20.00
C VAL A 115 0.02 -18.75 -19.08
N TRP A 116 -0.08 -17.88 -18.04
CA TRP A 116 0.84 -17.82 -16.91
C TRP A 116 0.20 -18.47 -15.68
N LEU A 117 0.81 -19.52 -15.18
CA LEU A 117 0.34 -20.21 -13.99
C LEU A 117 0.85 -19.49 -12.74
N GLY A 118 -0.05 -19.20 -11.82
CA GLY A 118 0.23 -18.54 -10.55
C GLY A 118 0.66 -19.51 -9.45
N PHE A 119 1.54 -20.46 -9.77
CA PHE A 119 2.02 -21.41 -8.78
C PHE A 119 3.03 -20.74 -7.86
N ASP A 120 2.66 -20.51 -6.59
CA ASP A 120 3.46 -19.81 -5.59
C ASP A 120 3.20 -20.38 -4.18
N PRO A 121 3.83 -21.51 -3.84
CA PRO A 121 3.61 -22.16 -2.55
C PRO A 121 4.14 -21.32 -1.37
N LEU A 122 5.20 -20.53 -1.57
CA LEU A 122 5.77 -19.72 -0.50
C LEU A 122 4.90 -18.50 -0.17
N ALA A 123 4.15 -17.96 -1.12
CA ALA A 123 3.17 -16.90 -0.87
C ALA A 123 2.06 -17.34 0.09
N SER A 124 1.69 -18.61 0.07
CA SER A 124 0.74 -19.23 1.02
C SER A 124 1.37 -19.59 2.36
N GLY A 125 2.68 -19.49 2.47
CA GLY A 125 3.46 -19.97 3.61
C GLY A 125 3.20 -19.26 4.92
N LEU A 126 2.80 -17.98 4.90
CA LEU A 126 2.39 -17.25 6.10
C LEU A 126 1.22 -17.94 6.83
N GLN A 127 0.34 -18.61 6.07
CA GLN A 127 -0.79 -19.36 6.61
C GLN A 127 -0.43 -20.80 6.99
N LEU A 128 0.57 -21.38 6.32
CA LEU A 128 0.95 -22.79 6.48
C LEU A 128 1.93 -23.03 7.64
N GLY A 129 2.75 -22.02 7.98
CA GLY A 129 3.76 -22.12 9.03
C GLY A 129 4.67 -23.35 8.86
N PRO A 130 4.81 -24.21 9.92
CA PRO A 130 5.69 -25.38 9.86
C PRO A 130 5.34 -26.42 8.78
N LYS A 131 4.13 -26.41 8.25
CA LYS A 131 3.70 -27.34 7.18
C LYS A 131 4.29 -27.01 5.82
N ILE A 132 4.95 -25.85 5.68
CA ILE A 132 5.52 -25.41 4.41
C ILE A 132 6.58 -26.36 3.86
N GLU A 133 7.32 -27.04 4.72
CA GLU A 133 8.33 -28.03 4.31
C GLU A 133 7.71 -29.20 3.56
N GLN A 134 6.58 -29.72 4.05
CA GLN A 134 5.85 -30.81 3.41
C GLN A 134 5.27 -30.38 2.06
N PHE A 135 4.75 -29.15 2.02
CA PHE A 135 4.21 -28.57 0.80
C PHE A 135 5.30 -28.35 -0.24
N TRP A 136 6.48 -27.88 0.19
CA TRP A 136 7.66 -27.73 -0.66
C TRP A 136 8.12 -29.01 -1.34
N GLN A 137 8.14 -30.13 -0.60
CA GLN A 137 8.46 -31.43 -1.16
C GLN A 137 7.44 -31.89 -2.22
N ALA A 138 6.15 -31.60 -2.00
CA ALA A 138 5.10 -31.89 -2.98
C ALA A 138 5.28 -31.07 -4.26
N VAL A 139 5.65 -29.79 -4.13
CA VAL A 139 5.93 -28.88 -5.26
C VAL A 139 7.07 -29.38 -6.13
N SER A 140 8.18 -29.75 -5.51
CA SER A 140 9.37 -30.24 -6.24
C SER A 140 9.08 -31.50 -7.07
N ARG A 141 8.06 -32.28 -6.66
CA ARG A 141 7.60 -33.48 -7.38
C ARG A 141 6.54 -33.17 -8.44
N ALA A 142 5.76 -32.11 -8.25
CA ALA A 142 4.62 -31.77 -9.10
C ALA A 142 4.95 -30.75 -10.20
N MET A 143 6.22 -30.25 -10.27
CA MET A 143 6.65 -29.33 -11.33
C MET A 143 6.52 -30.04 -12.69
N PRO A 144 5.52 -29.67 -13.51
CA PRO A 144 5.37 -30.31 -14.82
C PRO A 144 6.56 -29.94 -15.71
N PRO A 145 7.00 -30.85 -16.58
CA PRO A 145 8.04 -30.55 -17.55
C PRO A 145 7.56 -29.65 -18.71
N PHE A 146 6.57 -28.80 -18.46
CA PHE A 146 5.97 -27.93 -19.48
C PHE A 146 6.80 -26.66 -19.67
N ALA A 147 7.82 -26.75 -20.46
CA ALA A 147 8.68 -25.63 -20.81
C ALA A 147 8.78 -25.45 -22.32
N THR A 148 7.67 -25.36 -23.01
CA THR A 148 7.67 -24.99 -24.44
C THR A 148 6.96 -23.65 -24.62
N GLY A 149 7.63 -22.67 -25.22
CA GLY A 149 7.06 -21.39 -25.58
C GLY A 149 7.16 -20.30 -24.50
N GLU A 150 6.26 -19.32 -24.54
CA GLU A 150 6.18 -18.17 -23.62
C GLU A 150 5.42 -18.48 -22.31
N MET A 151 5.13 -19.75 -22.04
CA MET A 151 4.46 -20.16 -20.81
C MET A 151 5.37 -19.92 -19.60
N ARG A 152 4.79 -19.39 -18.51
CA ARG A 152 5.47 -19.17 -17.23
C ARG A 152 4.68 -19.85 -16.13
N ASN A 153 5.33 -20.69 -15.35
CA ASN A 153 4.66 -21.55 -14.39
C ASN A 153 4.81 -21.09 -12.94
N ILE A 154 5.84 -20.29 -12.63
CA ILE A 154 6.21 -19.99 -11.26
C ILE A 154 6.05 -18.50 -11.00
N ARG A 155 5.10 -18.19 -10.13
CA ARG A 155 4.90 -16.87 -9.60
C ARG A 155 5.81 -16.61 -8.39
N VAL A 156 6.32 -15.40 -8.30
CA VAL A 156 6.92 -14.83 -7.09
C VAL A 156 6.05 -13.66 -6.68
N SER A 157 5.11 -13.89 -5.76
CA SER A 157 4.16 -12.87 -5.33
C SER A 157 4.56 -12.23 -4.01
N THR A 158 4.55 -10.91 -3.94
CA THR A 158 4.70 -10.18 -2.68
C THR A 158 3.36 -9.73 -2.08
N LEU A 159 2.24 -9.95 -2.76
CA LEU A 159 0.92 -9.48 -2.31
C LEU A 159 0.57 -9.90 -0.88
N PRO A 160 0.75 -11.19 -0.45
CA PRO A 160 0.45 -11.58 0.92
C PRO A 160 1.34 -10.90 1.97
N TYR A 161 2.61 -10.71 1.63
CA TYR A 161 3.57 -10.06 2.53
C TYR A 161 3.31 -8.55 2.63
N HIS A 162 2.96 -7.91 1.51
CA HIS A 162 2.49 -6.53 1.50
C HIS A 162 1.25 -6.38 2.39
N ALA A 163 0.24 -7.23 2.22
CA ALA A 163 -0.97 -7.23 3.03
C ALA A 163 -0.68 -7.49 4.53
N ALA A 164 0.39 -8.23 4.85
CA ALA A 164 0.84 -8.49 6.22
C ALA A 164 1.73 -7.38 6.79
N GLY A 165 2.00 -6.30 6.06
CA GLY A 165 2.72 -5.14 6.60
C GLY A 165 4.13 -4.89 6.04
N ALA A 166 4.61 -5.68 5.06
CA ALA A 166 5.90 -5.45 4.44
C ALA A 166 6.05 -4.01 3.89
N ASP A 167 7.19 -3.40 4.12
CA ASP A 167 7.64 -2.20 3.42
C ASP A 167 8.25 -2.56 2.04
N ALA A 168 8.59 -1.55 1.22
CA ALA A 168 9.07 -1.78 -0.12
C ALA A 168 10.41 -2.55 -0.16
N ALA A 169 11.31 -2.33 0.79
CA ALA A 169 12.58 -3.05 0.86
C ALA A 169 12.38 -4.50 1.31
N ASP A 170 11.42 -4.75 2.21
CA ASP A 170 11.05 -6.11 2.61
C ASP A 170 10.40 -6.88 1.47
N GLU A 171 9.46 -6.26 0.73
CA GLU A 171 8.86 -6.88 -0.45
C GLU A 171 9.93 -7.33 -1.46
N LEU A 172 10.88 -6.44 -1.78
CA LEU A 172 11.97 -6.74 -2.71
C LEU A 172 12.89 -7.85 -2.18
N ALA A 173 13.25 -7.82 -0.90
CA ALA A 173 14.11 -8.82 -0.29
C ALA A 173 13.45 -10.21 -0.26
N ILE A 174 12.16 -10.25 0.07
CA ILE A 174 11.34 -11.45 0.07
C ILE A 174 11.21 -12.00 -1.36
N ALA A 175 10.92 -11.14 -2.34
CA ALA A 175 10.83 -11.54 -3.75
C ALA A 175 12.12 -12.19 -4.24
N LEU A 176 13.29 -11.61 -3.92
CA LEU A 176 14.59 -12.19 -4.28
C LEU A 176 14.83 -13.54 -3.62
N SER A 177 14.58 -13.67 -2.31
CA SER A 177 14.80 -14.92 -1.60
C SER A 177 13.82 -16.02 -2.04
N THR A 178 12.58 -15.65 -2.35
CA THR A 178 11.60 -16.55 -2.97
C THR A 178 12.06 -17.01 -4.34
N ALA A 179 12.55 -16.09 -5.18
CA ALA A 179 13.11 -16.42 -6.49
C ALA A 179 14.31 -17.38 -6.37
N VAL A 180 15.24 -17.15 -5.42
CA VAL A 180 16.37 -18.05 -5.14
C VAL A 180 15.89 -19.45 -4.75
N ALA A 181 14.90 -19.53 -3.86
CA ALA A 181 14.34 -20.81 -3.43
C ALA A 181 13.75 -21.59 -4.62
N TYR A 182 12.99 -20.92 -5.50
CA TYR A 182 12.43 -21.54 -6.70
C TYR A 182 13.51 -21.90 -7.74
N LEU A 183 14.47 -21.03 -7.98
CA LEU A 183 15.58 -21.32 -8.92
C LEU A 183 16.37 -22.55 -8.49
N ARG A 184 16.64 -22.71 -7.19
CA ARG A 184 17.30 -23.90 -6.65
C ARG A 184 16.46 -25.16 -6.90
N ALA A 185 15.14 -25.08 -6.70
CA ALA A 185 14.24 -26.22 -6.94
C ALA A 185 14.08 -26.57 -8.42
N MET A 186 14.18 -25.58 -9.31
CA MET A 186 14.01 -25.73 -10.75
C MET A 186 15.33 -25.91 -11.51
N ASN A 187 16.45 -26.17 -10.83
CA ASN A 187 17.76 -26.27 -11.46
C ASN A 187 18.09 -25.06 -12.37
N GLY A 188 17.70 -23.86 -11.96
CA GLY A 188 18.03 -22.63 -12.65
C GLY A 188 17.08 -22.22 -13.78
N ALA A 189 15.92 -22.83 -13.95
CA ALA A 189 14.96 -22.51 -15.02
C ALA A 189 14.27 -21.14 -14.84
N ALA A 190 15.06 -20.07 -14.93
CA ALA A 190 14.63 -18.69 -14.68
C ALA A 190 13.57 -18.18 -15.68
N SER A 191 13.50 -18.76 -16.89
CA SER A 191 12.47 -18.42 -17.89
C SER A 191 11.04 -18.73 -17.42
N GLN A 192 10.90 -19.57 -16.40
CA GLN A 192 9.60 -19.94 -15.83
C GLN A 192 9.10 -18.94 -14.77
N LEU A 193 9.97 -18.04 -14.30
CA LEU A 193 9.61 -17.06 -13.27
C LEU A 193 8.86 -15.86 -13.83
N TRP A 194 7.96 -15.33 -13.01
CA TRP A 194 7.38 -13.99 -13.15
C TRP A 194 7.09 -13.40 -11.77
N PHE A 195 7.14 -12.08 -11.66
CA PHE A 195 6.91 -11.38 -10.40
C PHE A 195 5.50 -10.82 -10.34
N GLN A 196 4.87 -10.89 -9.16
CA GLN A 196 3.62 -10.20 -8.86
C GLN A 196 3.83 -9.30 -7.65
N ILE A 197 3.72 -7.98 -7.87
CA ILE A 197 4.12 -6.96 -6.91
C ILE A 197 2.94 -6.02 -6.64
N SER A 198 2.72 -5.70 -5.36
CA SER A 198 1.75 -4.67 -4.98
C SER A 198 2.28 -3.27 -5.33
N VAL A 199 1.39 -2.35 -5.69
CA VAL A 199 1.72 -0.94 -5.92
C VAL A 199 0.78 -0.06 -5.12
N GLY A 200 1.33 0.68 -4.16
CA GLY A 200 0.58 1.52 -3.24
C GLY A 200 0.63 3.01 -3.60
N ARG A 201 0.24 3.85 -2.64
CA ARG A 201 -0.01 5.29 -2.85
C ARG A 201 1.23 6.19 -2.89
N ASP A 202 2.41 5.72 -2.49
CA ASP A 202 3.66 6.49 -2.66
C ASP A 202 4.15 6.39 -4.11
N THR A 203 3.60 7.22 -4.98
CA THR A 203 3.82 7.16 -6.43
C THR A 203 5.29 7.02 -6.82
N PHE A 204 6.17 7.85 -6.25
CA PHE A 204 7.60 7.78 -6.60
C PHE A 204 8.32 6.60 -5.94
N GLY A 205 7.89 6.21 -4.71
CA GLY A 205 8.42 5.02 -4.05
C GLY A 205 8.09 3.75 -4.80
N GLU A 206 6.86 3.60 -5.21
CA GLU A 206 6.37 2.44 -5.94
C GLU A 206 7.00 2.33 -7.34
N LEU A 207 7.13 3.45 -8.04
CA LEU A 207 7.88 3.53 -9.29
C LEU A 207 9.33 3.07 -9.09
N CYS A 208 10.01 3.57 -8.05
CA CYS A 208 11.37 3.17 -7.71
C CYS A 208 11.45 1.69 -7.29
N LYS A 209 10.43 1.15 -6.63
CA LYS A 209 10.34 -0.27 -6.23
C LYS A 209 10.37 -1.19 -7.45
N LEU A 210 9.57 -0.92 -8.46
CA LEU A 210 9.55 -1.73 -9.69
C LEU A 210 10.88 -1.64 -10.45
N ARG A 211 11.45 -0.43 -10.55
CA ARG A 211 12.78 -0.23 -11.15
C ARG A 211 13.88 -0.96 -10.37
N ALA A 212 13.85 -0.89 -9.03
CA ALA A 212 14.78 -1.59 -8.15
C ALA A 212 14.68 -3.12 -8.30
N LEU A 213 13.45 -3.66 -8.44
CA LEU A 213 13.25 -5.10 -8.65
C LEU A 213 13.99 -5.59 -9.90
N ARG A 214 13.90 -4.88 -11.02
CA ARG A 214 14.61 -5.26 -12.25
C ARG A 214 16.13 -5.24 -12.08
N VAL A 215 16.65 -4.20 -11.41
CA VAL A 215 18.09 -4.09 -11.09
C VAL A 215 18.53 -5.25 -10.20
N LEU A 216 17.74 -5.59 -9.20
CA LEU A 216 18.03 -6.64 -8.24
C LEU A 216 17.94 -8.03 -8.88
N ALA A 217 16.94 -8.27 -9.73
CA ALA A 217 16.80 -9.52 -10.47
C ALA A 217 18.00 -9.75 -11.42
N ALA A 218 18.43 -8.70 -12.15
CA ALA A 218 19.61 -8.76 -12.98
C ALA A 218 20.88 -9.08 -12.17
N LYS A 219 21.03 -8.43 -11.00
CA LYS A 219 22.15 -8.68 -10.09
C LYS A 219 22.12 -10.10 -9.54
N LEU A 220 20.95 -10.61 -9.18
CA LEU A 220 20.76 -11.97 -8.71
C LEU A 220 21.16 -12.99 -9.79
N PHE A 221 20.69 -12.80 -11.01
CA PHE A 221 21.01 -13.70 -12.13
C PHE A 221 22.49 -13.70 -12.46
N ALA A 222 23.12 -12.52 -12.49
CA ALA A 222 24.56 -12.41 -12.69
C ALA A 222 25.34 -13.13 -11.57
N ALA A 223 24.97 -12.95 -10.30
CA ALA A 223 25.60 -13.61 -9.16
C ALA A 223 25.40 -15.13 -9.15
N SER A 224 24.33 -15.61 -9.78
CA SER A 224 24.00 -17.04 -9.89
C SER A 224 24.45 -17.67 -11.21
N SER A 225 25.17 -16.93 -12.06
CA SER A 225 25.58 -17.36 -13.42
C SER A 225 24.42 -17.84 -14.30
N ILE A 226 23.24 -17.21 -14.12
CA ILE A 226 22.04 -17.51 -14.90
C ILE A 226 21.97 -16.57 -16.10
N ALA A 227 22.06 -17.10 -17.31
CA ALA A 227 21.87 -16.36 -18.56
C ALA A 227 20.39 -16.42 -19.00
N ALA A 228 19.57 -15.57 -18.44
CA ALA A 228 18.14 -15.48 -18.78
C ALA A 228 17.67 -14.02 -18.82
N ALA A 229 16.57 -13.76 -19.55
CA ALA A 229 15.88 -12.49 -19.51
C ALA A 229 15.29 -12.25 -18.11
N ILE A 230 15.21 -10.97 -17.72
CA ILE A 230 14.57 -10.59 -16.45
C ILE A 230 13.10 -10.99 -16.50
N PRO A 231 12.58 -11.68 -15.46
CA PRO A 231 11.19 -12.07 -15.40
C PRO A 231 10.25 -10.86 -15.52
N PRO A 232 9.10 -11.00 -16.20
CA PRO A 232 8.13 -9.94 -16.29
C PRO A 232 7.50 -9.65 -14.93
N ILE A 233 7.01 -8.41 -14.79
CA ILE A 233 6.39 -7.89 -13.57
C ILE A 233 4.91 -7.64 -13.81
N HIS A 234 4.06 -8.31 -13.05
CA HIS A 234 2.66 -8.02 -12.90
C HIS A 234 2.44 -7.14 -11.67
N ALA A 235 2.12 -5.88 -11.88
CA ALA A 235 1.79 -4.94 -10.81
C ALA A 235 0.29 -5.00 -10.50
N VAL A 236 -0.04 -5.05 -9.22
CA VAL A 236 -1.42 -5.01 -8.72
C VAL A 236 -1.56 -3.81 -7.80
N THR A 237 -2.56 -2.96 -8.02
CA THR A 237 -2.81 -1.84 -7.10
C THR A 237 -3.13 -2.34 -5.70
N SER A 238 -2.80 -1.57 -4.66
CA SER A 238 -2.77 -2.08 -3.29
C SER A 238 -4.15 -2.08 -2.63
N SER A 239 -4.61 -3.23 -2.11
CA SER A 239 -5.76 -3.29 -1.20
C SER A 239 -5.48 -2.60 0.14
N ARG A 240 -4.21 -2.57 0.61
CA ARG A 240 -3.82 -1.90 1.85
C ARG A 240 -4.13 -0.41 1.87
N THR A 241 -4.09 0.25 0.72
CA THR A 241 -4.38 1.69 0.57
C THR A 241 -5.86 2.00 0.37
N GLN A 242 -6.68 0.98 0.09
CA GLN A 242 -8.12 1.14 -0.11
C GLN A 242 -8.85 1.38 1.22
N ALA A 243 -9.89 2.21 1.17
CA ALA A 243 -10.76 2.48 2.29
C ALA A 243 -12.20 2.06 1.97
N ALA A 244 -12.88 1.50 2.97
CA ALA A 244 -14.31 1.21 2.88
C ALA A 244 -15.16 2.47 3.13
N ARG A 245 -14.57 3.50 3.75
CA ARG A 245 -15.19 4.82 3.93
C ARG A 245 -14.75 5.76 2.82
N ASP A 246 -15.69 6.56 2.34
CA ASP A 246 -15.52 7.44 1.18
C ASP A 246 -14.83 6.71 -0.01
N PRO A 247 -15.43 5.59 -0.49
CA PRO A 247 -14.77 4.70 -1.44
C PRO A 247 -14.48 5.37 -2.79
N TRP A 248 -15.14 6.47 -3.10
CA TRP A 248 -14.87 7.25 -4.31
C TRP A 248 -13.46 7.83 -4.35
N VAL A 249 -12.84 8.09 -3.20
CA VAL A 249 -11.43 8.50 -3.12
C VAL A 249 -10.47 7.39 -3.56
N ASN A 250 -10.90 6.12 -3.50
CA ASN A 250 -10.10 5.01 -4.03
C ASN A 250 -9.85 5.12 -5.54
N LEU A 251 -10.75 5.79 -6.31
CA LEU A 251 -10.53 6.05 -7.73
C LEU A 251 -9.23 6.86 -7.96
N LEU A 252 -9.00 7.86 -7.11
CA LEU A 252 -7.80 8.69 -7.17
C LEU A 252 -6.55 7.90 -6.79
N ARG A 253 -6.65 7.06 -5.74
CA ARG A 253 -5.55 6.19 -5.31
C ARG A 253 -5.17 5.22 -6.41
N VAL A 254 -6.12 4.48 -6.95
CA VAL A 254 -5.89 3.52 -8.04
C VAL A 254 -5.30 4.21 -9.28
N THR A 255 -5.72 5.43 -9.60
CA THR A 255 -5.16 6.19 -10.73
C THR A 255 -3.66 6.44 -10.55
N THR A 256 -3.24 6.92 -9.37
CA THR A 256 -1.82 7.18 -9.09
C THR A 256 -1.00 5.91 -8.96
N GLU A 257 -1.58 4.82 -8.46
CA GLU A 257 -0.96 3.50 -8.37
C GLU A 257 -0.72 2.88 -9.75
N VAL A 258 -1.72 2.95 -10.65
CA VAL A 258 -1.56 2.52 -12.06
C VAL A 258 -0.51 3.37 -12.78
N PHE A 259 -0.50 4.69 -12.54
CA PHE A 259 0.53 5.57 -13.08
C PHE A 259 1.93 5.14 -12.62
N ALA A 260 2.12 4.89 -11.32
CA ALA A 260 3.39 4.43 -10.76
C ALA A 260 3.83 3.08 -11.36
N ALA A 261 2.88 2.15 -11.52
CA ALA A 261 3.12 0.85 -12.14
C ALA A 261 3.59 0.98 -13.60
N ALA A 262 2.90 1.81 -14.38
CA ALA A 262 3.19 2.04 -15.80
C ALA A 262 4.59 2.65 -15.98
N ILE A 263 4.87 3.76 -15.30
CA ILE A 263 6.17 4.46 -15.40
C ILE A 263 7.30 3.65 -14.75
N GLY A 264 7.00 2.85 -13.74
CA GLY A 264 7.95 1.91 -13.10
C GLY A 264 8.32 0.72 -14.00
N GLY A 265 7.64 0.55 -15.15
CA GLY A 265 7.95 -0.45 -16.17
C GLY A 265 7.34 -1.82 -15.85
N ALA A 266 6.15 -1.88 -15.26
CA ALA A 266 5.38 -3.12 -15.16
C ALA A 266 4.97 -3.63 -16.54
N ASP A 267 4.96 -4.97 -16.73
CA ASP A 267 4.53 -5.60 -17.99
C ASP A 267 3.00 -5.81 -18.01
N LEU A 268 2.42 -6.14 -16.86
CA LEU A 268 0.99 -6.21 -16.63
C LEU A 268 0.59 -5.32 -15.45
N VAL A 269 -0.58 -4.70 -15.53
CA VAL A 269 -1.14 -3.89 -14.43
C VAL A 269 -2.58 -4.32 -14.19
N THR A 270 -2.87 -4.71 -12.93
CA THR A 270 -4.25 -4.97 -12.48
C THR A 270 -4.71 -3.86 -11.55
N PRO A 271 -5.59 -2.96 -12.00
CA PRO A 271 -6.26 -1.99 -11.14
C PRO A 271 -7.35 -2.67 -10.31
N LEU A 272 -7.40 -2.40 -9.01
CA LEU A 272 -8.51 -2.81 -8.16
C LEU A 272 -9.72 -1.87 -8.37
N ALA A 273 -10.92 -2.41 -8.21
CA ALA A 273 -12.12 -1.61 -8.22
C ALA A 273 -12.20 -0.73 -6.96
N PHE A 274 -12.77 0.46 -7.06
CA PHE A 274 -12.87 1.41 -5.95
C PHE A 274 -13.71 0.89 -4.77
N ASP A 275 -14.59 -0.06 -5.04
CA ASP A 275 -15.53 -0.67 -4.11
C ASP A 275 -15.11 -2.08 -3.64
N THR A 276 -13.86 -2.46 -3.86
CA THR A 276 -13.31 -3.78 -3.46
C THR A 276 -13.46 -4.06 -1.96
N GLU A 277 -13.39 -3.03 -1.11
CA GLU A 277 -13.48 -3.17 0.35
C GLU A 277 -14.93 -3.11 0.89
N LEU A 278 -15.93 -2.87 0.05
CA LEU A 278 -17.34 -2.84 0.47
C LEU A 278 -17.96 -4.23 0.42
N ALA A 279 -18.04 -4.78 -0.78
CA ALA A 279 -18.57 -6.09 -1.07
C ALA A 279 -17.84 -6.64 -2.30
N GLU A 280 -18.46 -7.57 -3.02
CA GLU A 280 -17.97 -7.93 -4.35
C GLU A 280 -17.97 -6.70 -5.26
N PRO A 281 -16.88 -6.46 -6.03
CA PRO A 281 -16.79 -5.31 -6.92
C PRO A 281 -17.99 -5.22 -7.87
N SER A 282 -18.62 -4.05 -7.92
CA SER A 282 -19.75 -3.80 -8.80
C SER A 282 -19.33 -3.78 -10.27
N ALA A 283 -20.29 -3.93 -11.19
CA ALA A 283 -20.03 -3.76 -12.62
C ALA A 283 -19.47 -2.37 -12.93
N LEU A 284 -19.94 -1.33 -12.22
CA LEU A 284 -19.38 0.02 -12.32
C LEU A 284 -17.93 0.06 -11.84
N GLY A 285 -17.63 -0.53 -10.67
CA GLY A 285 -16.28 -0.57 -10.11
C GLY A 285 -15.29 -1.25 -11.05
N ARG A 286 -15.65 -2.43 -11.58
CA ARG A 286 -14.84 -3.16 -12.55
C ARG A 286 -14.59 -2.36 -13.83
N ARG A 287 -15.66 -1.77 -14.38
CA ARG A 287 -15.57 -0.94 -15.60
C ARG A 287 -14.66 0.26 -15.39
N VAL A 288 -14.81 0.99 -14.29
CA VAL A 288 -14.02 2.18 -14.00
C VAL A 288 -12.55 1.80 -13.76
N ALA A 289 -12.26 0.74 -13.01
CA ALA A 289 -10.90 0.24 -12.81
C ALA A 289 -10.19 -0.05 -14.16
N ARG A 290 -10.85 -0.82 -15.05
CA ARG A 290 -10.33 -1.09 -16.39
C ARG A 290 -10.10 0.19 -17.19
N ASN A 291 -11.08 1.08 -17.23
CA ASN A 291 -11.01 2.32 -17.99
C ASN A 291 -9.92 3.26 -17.46
N THR A 292 -9.66 3.29 -16.14
CA THR A 292 -8.56 4.05 -15.55
C THR A 292 -7.22 3.64 -16.18
N ALA A 293 -6.97 2.33 -16.28
CA ALA A 293 -5.73 1.84 -16.88
C ALA A 293 -5.68 2.12 -18.41
N LEU A 294 -6.79 1.97 -19.12
CA LEU A 294 -6.88 2.27 -20.55
C LEU A 294 -6.65 3.76 -20.84
N VAL A 295 -7.29 4.67 -20.08
CA VAL A 295 -7.10 6.12 -20.22
C VAL A 295 -5.63 6.50 -20.02
N LEU A 296 -4.98 5.97 -18.97
CA LEU A 296 -3.57 6.23 -18.72
C LEU A 296 -2.68 5.70 -19.86
N ARG A 297 -2.97 4.52 -20.39
CA ARG A 297 -2.20 3.94 -21.48
C ARG A 297 -2.46 4.63 -22.84
N ASP A 298 -3.71 4.77 -23.21
CA ASP A 298 -4.10 5.09 -24.59
C ASP A 298 -4.34 6.58 -24.83
N GLU A 299 -4.91 7.31 -23.84
CA GLU A 299 -5.17 8.75 -23.92
C GLU A 299 -4.03 9.58 -23.32
N SER A 300 -3.46 9.14 -22.20
CA SER A 300 -2.31 9.81 -21.54
C SER A 300 -0.96 9.35 -22.08
N TYR A 301 -0.93 8.37 -22.95
CA TYR A 301 0.24 7.88 -23.68
C TYR A 301 1.40 7.36 -22.81
N LEU A 302 1.11 6.83 -21.62
CA LEU A 302 2.16 6.41 -20.69
C LEU A 302 3.04 5.26 -21.23
N GLY A 303 2.56 4.49 -22.18
CA GLY A 303 3.27 3.37 -22.78
C GLY A 303 4.13 3.71 -24.00
N ARG A 304 4.33 5.00 -24.37
CA ARG A 304 5.05 5.36 -25.62
C ARG A 304 6.56 5.49 -25.45
N VAL A 305 7.02 5.71 -24.24
CA VAL A 305 8.46 5.91 -23.93
C VAL A 305 8.89 4.88 -22.92
N ILE A 306 9.94 4.15 -23.25
CA ILE A 306 10.57 3.22 -22.33
C ILE A 306 11.31 3.99 -21.25
N ASP A 307 11.13 3.62 -19.97
CA ASP A 307 11.78 4.23 -18.81
C ASP A 307 11.65 5.76 -18.78
N ALA A 308 10.42 6.26 -18.91
CA ALA A 308 10.13 7.70 -18.96
C ALA A 308 10.64 8.51 -17.76
N ALA A 309 10.85 7.86 -16.59
CA ALA A 309 11.44 8.46 -15.40
C ALA A 309 12.99 8.38 -15.38
N GLY A 310 13.59 7.74 -16.37
CA GLY A 310 15.05 7.58 -16.47
C GLY A 310 15.76 8.92 -16.60
N GLY A 311 16.88 9.08 -15.85
CA GLY A 311 17.67 10.31 -15.82
C GLY A 311 17.22 11.35 -14.80
N SER A 312 16.06 11.19 -14.13
CA SER A 312 15.70 12.00 -12.98
C SER A 312 16.64 11.70 -11.81
N TYR A 313 17.40 12.68 -11.34
CA TYR A 313 18.36 12.50 -10.26
C TYR A 313 17.72 11.93 -8.99
N TYR A 314 16.53 12.39 -8.64
CA TYR A 314 15.75 11.87 -7.52
C TYR A 314 15.37 10.40 -7.71
N ILE A 315 14.74 10.06 -8.83
CA ILE A 315 14.29 8.69 -9.11
C ILE A 315 15.48 7.72 -9.18
N GLU A 316 16.59 8.16 -9.81
CA GLU A 316 17.80 7.36 -9.91
C GLU A 316 18.40 7.07 -8.52
N SER A 317 18.53 8.11 -7.69
CA SER A 317 19.09 8.00 -6.34
C SER A 317 18.19 7.16 -5.41
N ARG A 318 16.87 7.38 -5.46
CA ARG A 318 15.91 6.61 -4.65
C ARG A 318 15.87 5.14 -5.08
N THR A 319 15.88 4.86 -6.39
CA THR A 319 15.95 3.48 -6.92
C THR A 319 17.20 2.76 -6.42
N ASP A 320 18.35 3.44 -6.44
CA ASP A 320 19.61 2.86 -6.00
C ASP A 320 19.65 2.63 -4.48
N ALA A 321 19.20 3.60 -3.69
CA ALA A 321 19.12 3.47 -2.24
C ALA A 321 18.20 2.31 -1.82
N LEU A 322 17.01 2.23 -2.42
CA LEU A 322 16.06 1.14 -2.17
C LEU A 322 16.64 -0.23 -2.59
N ALA A 323 17.31 -0.29 -3.74
CA ALA A 323 17.93 -1.53 -4.20
C ALA A 323 19.07 -1.98 -3.27
N ARG A 324 19.86 -1.05 -2.71
CA ARG A 324 20.91 -1.39 -1.73
C ARG A 324 20.33 -1.93 -0.43
N GLU A 325 19.31 -1.25 0.11
CA GLU A 325 18.63 -1.68 1.34
C GLU A 325 17.99 -3.06 1.16
N ALA A 326 17.23 -3.26 0.10
CA ALA A 326 16.62 -4.55 -0.21
C ALA A 326 17.65 -5.67 -0.39
N TRP A 327 18.79 -5.37 -1.04
CA TRP A 327 19.87 -6.34 -1.18
C TRP A 327 20.52 -6.72 0.15
N GLN A 328 20.67 -5.78 1.08
CA GLN A 328 21.18 -6.06 2.43
C GLN A 328 20.21 -6.97 3.20
N ARG A 329 18.90 -6.65 3.15
CA ARG A 329 17.85 -7.47 3.78
C ARG A 329 17.76 -8.87 3.16
N PHE A 330 17.85 -8.98 1.84
CA PHE A 330 17.91 -10.25 1.13
C PHE A 330 19.11 -11.11 1.59
N ARG A 331 20.29 -10.51 1.68
CA ARG A 331 21.48 -11.22 2.18
C ARG A 331 21.34 -11.70 3.62
N ALA A 332 20.64 -10.95 4.46
CA ALA A 332 20.32 -11.37 5.82
C ALA A 332 19.38 -12.59 5.81
N ILE A 333 18.31 -12.55 5.01
CA ILE A 333 17.39 -13.68 4.84
C ILE A 333 18.13 -14.94 4.39
N GLU A 334 18.99 -14.85 3.37
CA GLU A 334 19.75 -16.00 2.86
C GLU A 334 20.76 -16.54 3.89
N ARG A 335 21.42 -15.67 4.66
CA ARG A 335 22.32 -16.09 5.74
C ARG A 335 21.62 -16.84 6.84
N ASP A 336 20.36 -16.47 7.16
CA ASP A 336 19.55 -17.10 8.20
C ASP A 336 18.89 -18.41 7.72
N GLY A 337 19.12 -18.82 6.48
CA GLY A 337 18.70 -20.09 5.88
C GLY A 337 17.58 -19.97 4.85
N GLY A 338 17.33 -18.74 4.35
CA GLY A 338 16.39 -18.44 3.28
C GLY A 338 14.94 -18.27 3.73
N ILE A 339 14.10 -17.82 2.79
CA ILE A 339 12.71 -17.43 3.08
C ILE A 339 11.88 -18.56 3.68
N ALA A 340 12.03 -19.80 3.20
CA ALA A 340 11.27 -20.95 3.68
C ALA A 340 11.52 -21.20 5.18
N LYS A 341 12.76 -21.07 5.64
CA LYS A 341 13.10 -21.22 7.06
C LYS A 341 12.54 -20.09 7.91
N LEU A 342 12.58 -18.84 7.41
CA LEU A 342 12.00 -17.70 8.11
C LEU A 342 10.49 -17.84 8.28
N ILE A 343 9.79 -18.33 7.25
CA ILE A 343 8.35 -18.63 7.30
C ILE A 343 8.11 -19.72 8.35
N ALA A 344 8.81 -20.86 8.26
CA ALA A 344 8.61 -22.00 9.14
C ALA A 344 8.87 -21.68 10.62
N SER A 345 9.82 -20.79 10.91
CA SER A 345 10.14 -20.34 12.28
C SER A 345 9.22 -19.26 12.83
N GLY A 346 8.35 -18.65 12.02
CA GLY A 346 7.55 -17.48 12.39
C GLY A 346 8.33 -16.16 12.43
N ALA A 347 9.64 -16.17 12.15
CA ALA A 347 10.48 -14.96 12.21
C ALA A 347 10.06 -13.94 11.14
N LEU A 348 9.61 -14.39 9.98
CA LEU A 348 9.10 -13.50 8.95
C LEU A 348 7.82 -12.78 9.43
N GLN A 349 6.87 -13.51 10.04
CA GLN A 349 5.64 -12.90 10.54
C GLN A 349 5.95 -11.83 11.59
N ALA A 350 6.80 -12.12 12.56
CA ALA A 350 7.20 -11.14 13.59
C ALA A 350 7.82 -9.86 12.99
N ARG A 351 8.59 -10.00 11.92
CA ARG A 351 9.17 -8.86 11.19
C ARG A 351 8.09 -8.02 10.49
N LEU A 352 7.14 -8.67 9.84
CA LEU A 352 6.02 -8.00 9.16
C LEU A 352 5.11 -7.29 10.16
N ASP A 353 4.83 -7.91 11.32
CA ASP A 353 4.05 -7.30 12.40
C ASP A 353 4.73 -6.03 12.94
N ALA A 354 6.05 -6.04 13.12
CA ALA A 354 6.80 -4.87 13.56
C ALA A 354 6.78 -3.73 12.52
N SER A 355 6.90 -4.08 11.24
CA SER A 355 6.79 -3.11 10.14
C SER A 355 5.39 -2.50 10.09
N TRP A 356 4.34 -3.34 10.21
CA TRP A 356 2.95 -2.87 10.27
C TRP A 356 2.72 -1.95 11.49
N ALA A 357 3.19 -2.33 12.67
CA ALA A 357 3.03 -1.51 13.88
C ALA A 357 3.61 -0.09 13.70
N THR A 358 4.77 0.01 13.05
CA THR A 358 5.39 1.30 12.71
C THR A 358 4.52 2.13 11.79
N ARG A 359 3.96 1.51 10.72
CA ARG A 359 3.06 2.16 9.78
C ARG A 359 1.75 2.57 10.44
N ALA A 360 1.12 1.68 11.19
CA ALA A 360 -0.12 1.94 11.91
C ALA A 360 0.02 3.13 12.87
N ALA A 361 1.15 3.21 13.60
CA ALA A 361 1.44 4.35 14.47
C ALA A 361 1.61 5.67 13.69
N ALA A 362 2.20 5.65 12.50
CA ALA A 362 2.30 6.84 11.65
C ALA A 362 0.94 7.30 11.15
N VAL A 363 0.07 6.35 10.76
CA VAL A 363 -1.32 6.62 10.34
C VAL A 363 -2.15 7.14 11.52
N ALA A 364 -2.05 6.55 12.71
CA ALA A 364 -2.77 6.97 13.90
C ALA A 364 -2.43 8.41 14.32
N LYS A 365 -1.18 8.82 14.13
CA LYS A 365 -0.71 10.20 14.37
C LYS A 365 -0.98 11.15 13.19
N ARG A 366 -1.56 10.66 12.10
CA ARG A 366 -1.81 11.39 10.85
C ARG A 366 -0.55 11.94 10.17
N ASN A 367 0.62 11.38 10.48
CA ASN A 367 1.86 11.60 9.74
C ASN A 367 1.77 10.97 8.34
N GLU A 368 0.97 9.90 8.23
CA GLU A 368 0.57 9.22 7.00
C GLU A 368 -0.95 9.37 6.81
N PRO A 369 -1.44 10.53 6.32
CA PRO A 369 -2.88 10.79 6.24
C PRO A 369 -3.57 9.87 5.24
N VAL A 370 -4.82 9.48 5.57
CA VAL A 370 -5.73 8.73 4.70
C VAL A 370 -6.92 9.62 4.40
N LEU A 371 -6.95 10.20 3.19
CA LEU A 371 -7.97 11.15 2.78
C LEU A 371 -9.37 10.49 2.77
N GLY A 372 -10.38 11.20 3.24
CA GLY A 372 -11.74 10.66 3.42
C GLY A 372 -11.93 9.82 4.70
N VAL A 373 -10.82 9.50 5.42
CA VAL A 373 -10.82 8.65 6.61
C VAL A 373 -10.21 9.38 7.81
N SER A 374 -8.87 9.52 7.86
CA SER A 374 -8.19 10.23 8.94
C SER A 374 -8.08 11.74 8.71
N GLU A 375 -8.27 12.18 7.47
CA GLU A 375 -8.38 13.58 7.07
C GLU A 375 -9.59 13.79 6.16
N PHE A 376 -10.28 14.91 6.35
CA PHE A 376 -11.47 15.27 5.57
C PHE A 376 -12.54 14.18 5.53
N ALA A 377 -12.78 13.52 6.67
CA ALA A 377 -13.78 12.46 6.77
C ALA A 377 -15.18 12.96 6.36
N ASN A 378 -15.81 12.27 5.42
CA ASN A 378 -17.16 12.60 4.95
C ASN A 378 -18.20 12.00 5.90
N LEU A 379 -18.93 12.86 6.63
CA LEU A 379 -20.01 12.44 7.54
C LEU A 379 -21.35 12.24 6.85
N ASP A 380 -21.48 12.73 5.62
CA ASP A 380 -22.71 12.64 4.82
C ASP A 380 -22.57 11.61 3.69
N GLU A 381 -21.62 10.68 3.81
CA GLU A 381 -21.40 9.64 2.82
C GLU A 381 -22.59 8.68 2.70
N HIS A 382 -22.90 8.30 1.45
CA HIS A 382 -23.80 7.22 1.14
C HIS A 382 -23.01 6.09 0.50
N LEU A 383 -22.84 5.00 1.26
CA LEU A 383 -22.11 3.84 0.75
C LEU A 383 -22.97 3.08 -0.26
N PRO A 384 -22.40 2.67 -1.42
CA PRO A 384 -23.12 1.89 -2.42
C PRO A 384 -23.50 0.49 -1.91
N SER A 385 -22.76 -0.05 -0.93
CA SER A 385 -23.03 -1.30 -0.24
C SER A 385 -22.37 -1.31 1.15
N ALA A 386 -22.74 -2.24 2.01
CA ALA A 386 -22.09 -2.41 3.30
C ALA A 386 -20.63 -2.87 3.13
N PRO A 387 -19.70 -2.49 4.03
CA PRO A 387 -18.35 -3.03 4.04
C PRO A 387 -18.37 -4.56 4.13
N SER A 388 -17.51 -5.22 3.35
CA SER A 388 -17.51 -6.69 3.23
C SER A 388 -17.13 -7.42 4.52
N GLY A 389 -16.39 -6.75 5.42
CA GLY A 389 -15.81 -7.38 6.61
C GLY A 389 -14.77 -8.48 6.29
N ALA A 390 -14.50 -8.75 5.02
CA ALA A 390 -13.50 -9.70 4.61
C ALA A 390 -12.11 -9.12 4.88
N ALA A 391 -11.34 -9.76 5.77
CA ALA A 391 -9.98 -9.36 6.04
C ALA A 391 -9.06 -9.83 4.90
N HIS A 392 -8.66 -8.91 4.05
CA HIS A 392 -7.65 -9.15 3.00
C HIS A 392 -6.22 -8.76 3.46
N GLY A 393 -5.96 -8.81 4.77
CA GLY A 393 -4.76 -8.30 5.42
C GLY A 393 -4.99 -6.90 6.03
N HIS A 394 -3.89 -6.24 6.38
CA HIS A 394 -3.94 -4.91 6.97
C HIS A 394 -4.31 -3.81 5.96
N ARG A 395 -5.06 -2.80 6.44
CA ARG A 395 -5.40 -1.60 5.67
C ARG A 395 -5.12 -0.32 6.46
N ASP A 396 -4.59 0.69 5.76
CA ASP A 396 -4.28 1.99 6.38
C ASP A 396 -5.51 2.63 7.06
N ALA A 397 -6.70 2.33 6.56
CA ALA A 397 -7.97 2.86 7.04
C ALA A 397 -8.58 2.10 8.22
N GLU A 398 -8.16 0.85 8.49
CA GLU A 398 -8.90 -0.11 9.34
C GLU A 398 -9.17 0.38 10.76
N ALA A 399 -8.18 1.02 11.41
CA ALA A 399 -8.35 1.49 12.79
C ALA A 399 -9.37 2.64 12.89
N PHE A 400 -9.34 3.58 11.94
CA PHE A 400 -10.32 4.67 11.89
C PHE A 400 -11.72 4.19 11.50
N GLU A 401 -11.81 3.20 10.61
CA GLU A 401 -13.08 2.57 10.25
C GLU A 401 -13.71 1.85 11.45
N ALA A 402 -12.89 1.17 12.26
CA ALA A 402 -13.31 0.55 13.51
C ALA A 402 -13.81 1.59 14.54
N LEU A 403 -13.08 2.71 14.70
CA LEU A 403 -13.55 3.84 15.53
C LEU A 403 -14.91 4.35 15.07
N ARG A 404 -15.04 4.58 13.75
CA ARG A 404 -16.30 5.09 13.17
C ARG A 404 -17.46 4.12 13.36
N ALA A 405 -17.23 2.84 13.20
CA ALA A 405 -18.24 1.81 13.44
C ALA A 405 -18.70 1.80 14.92
N LYS A 406 -17.80 2.07 15.86
CA LYS A 406 -18.06 1.99 17.30
C LYS A 406 -18.69 3.27 17.87
N TYR A 407 -18.28 4.44 17.37
CA TYR A 407 -18.54 5.71 18.05
C TYR A 407 -19.32 6.76 17.25
N ALA A 408 -19.76 6.48 16.03
CA ALA A 408 -20.45 7.47 15.17
C ALA A 408 -21.73 8.06 15.78
N SER A 409 -22.37 7.36 16.72
CA SER A 409 -23.58 7.81 17.40
C SER A 409 -23.33 8.65 18.66
N ARG A 410 -22.07 8.88 19.05
CA ARG A 410 -21.73 9.67 20.23
C ARG A 410 -22.04 11.15 20.02
N ASP A 411 -22.56 11.82 21.06
CA ASP A 411 -22.75 13.27 21.08
C ASP A 411 -21.56 13.94 21.75
N VAL A 412 -20.83 14.76 21.00
CA VAL A 412 -19.68 15.51 21.49
C VAL A 412 -19.94 16.99 21.35
N VAL A 413 -19.68 17.72 22.43
CA VAL A 413 -19.88 19.16 22.52
C VAL A 413 -18.54 19.88 22.51
N LEU A 414 -18.44 20.93 21.71
CA LEU A 414 -17.30 21.84 21.67
C LEU A 414 -17.65 23.07 22.47
N VAL A 415 -16.89 23.33 23.53
CA VAL A 415 -17.06 24.52 24.38
C VAL A 415 -15.97 25.53 24.06
N SER A 416 -16.38 26.71 23.63
CA SER A 416 -15.49 27.81 23.30
C SER A 416 -14.99 28.52 24.56
N LEU A 417 -13.67 28.73 24.65
CA LEU A 417 -13.05 29.57 25.67
C LEU A 417 -12.49 30.82 25.03
N GLY A 418 -12.96 31.98 25.49
CA GLY A 418 -12.61 33.29 24.92
C GLY A 418 -13.53 33.70 23.77
N THR A 419 -13.05 34.59 22.92
CA THR A 419 -13.80 35.10 21.78
C THR A 419 -13.90 34.07 20.64
N PRO A 420 -14.91 34.22 19.75
CA PRO A 420 -14.99 33.33 18.57
C PRO A 420 -13.74 33.39 17.68
N ALA A 421 -13.02 34.49 17.64
CA ALA A 421 -11.77 34.59 16.86
C ALA A 421 -10.66 33.74 17.46
N GLU A 422 -10.55 33.66 18.78
CA GLU A 422 -9.51 32.90 19.50
C GLU A 422 -9.78 31.39 19.48
N SER A 423 -11.03 30.99 19.45
CA SER A 423 -11.43 29.56 19.51
C SER A 423 -11.62 28.90 18.15
N ARG A 424 -11.85 29.68 17.06
CA ARG A 424 -12.21 29.16 15.72
C ARG A 424 -11.27 28.09 15.18
N ALA A 425 -9.97 28.30 15.28
CA ALA A 425 -8.98 27.36 14.75
C ALA A 425 -9.03 26.01 15.48
N ARG A 426 -9.18 26.05 16.82
CA ARG A 426 -9.27 24.84 17.67
C ARG A 426 -10.62 24.12 17.50
N ILE A 427 -11.72 24.85 17.31
CA ILE A 427 -13.02 24.30 16.97
C ILE A 427 -12.97 23.57 15.63
N GLY A 428 -12.39 24.19 14.60
CA GLY A 428 -12.19 23.56 13.29
C GLY A 428 -11.38 22.29 13.36
N PHE A 429 -10.27 22.32 14.09
CA PHE A 429 -9.43 21.15 14.34
C PHE A 429 -10.17 20.03 15.07
N ALA A 430 -10.90 20.37 16.16
CA ALA A 430 -11.66 19.39 16.93
C ALA A 430 -12.79 18.77 16.09
N LYS A 431 -13.55 19.57 15.32
CA LYS A 431 -14.58 19.06 14.39
C LYS A 431 -13.99 18.05 13.40
N ALA A 432 -12.85 18.39 12.78
CA ALA A 432 -12.17 17.49 11.84
C ALA A 432 -11.66 16.21 12.52
N LEU A 433 -11.15 16.31 13.75
CA LEU A 433 -10.66 15.15 14.50
C LEU A 433 -11.80 14.22 14.90
N PHE A 434 -12.91 14.72 15.45
CA PHE A 434 -14.06 13.89 15.81
C PHE A 434 -14.76 13.28 14.59
N ALA A 435 -14.72 13.96 13.45
CA ALA A 435 -15.25 13.42 12.20
C ALA A 435 -14.55 12.12 11.77
N THR A 436 -13.29 11.90 12.15
CA THR A 436 -12.57 10.65 11.87
C THR A 436 -13.22 9.44 12.55
N ALA A 437 -13.86 9.64 13.70
CA ALA A 437 -14.67 8.62 14.38
C ALA A 437 -16.16 8.65 13.97
N GLY A 438 -16.49 9.38 12.90
CA GLY A 438 -17.88 9.51 12.45
C GLY A 438 -18.77 10.45 13.30
N VAL A 439 -18.18 11.16 14.25
CA VAL A 439 -18.89 12.01 15.19
C VAL A 439 -19.04 13.44 14.65
N ARG A 440 -20.28 13.91 14.55
CA ARG A 440 -20.61 15.30 14.21
C ARG A 440 -20.61 16.16 15.49
N ALA A 441 -19.43 16.63 15.89
CA ALA A 441 -19.32 17.48 17.06
C ALA A 441 -20.00 18.83 16.84
N ARG A 442 -20.76 19.31 17.83
CA ARG A 442 -21.54 20.57 17.81
C ARG A 442 -21.07 21.55 18.88
N GLU A 443 -21.25 22.82 18.63
CA GLU A 443 -20.96 23.85 19.61
C GLU A 443 -22.16 24.00 20.57
N ALA A 444 -21.91 23.91 21.88
CA ALA A 444 -22.88 24.15 22.94
C ALA A 444 -22.14 24.42 24.27
N GLU A 445 -22.90 24.82 25.32
CA GLU A 445 -22.32 25.18 26.61
C GLU A 445 -22.07 23.97 27.52
N THR A 446 -22.83 22.88 27.35
CA THR A 446 -22.76 21.70 28.22
C THR A 446 -23.02 20.41 27.43
N GLY A 447 -22.49 19.29 27.92
CA GLY A 447 -22.67 17.95 27.35
C GLY A 447 -22.00 16.90 28.22
N GLN A 448 -22.23 15.62 27.93
CA GLN A 448 -21.55 14.52 28.63
C GLN A 448 -20.11 14.36 28.19
N ILE A 449 -19.84 14.48 26.91
CA ILE A 449 -18.49 14.44 26.33
C ILE A 449 -18.21 15.84 25.78
N VAL A 450 -17.18 16.50 26.31
CA VAL A 450 -16.90 17.88 26.01
C VAL A 450 -15.44 18.04 25.53
N CYS A 451 -15.23 18.90 24.54
CA CYS A 451 -13.90 19.33 24.15
C CYS A 451 -13.76 20.85 24.27
N LEU A 452 -12.84 21.31 25.14
CA LEU A 452 -12.53 22.72 25.33
C LEU A 452 -11.69 23.24 24.16
N CYS A 453 -12.11 24.38 23.58
CA CYS A 453 -11.48 25.00 22.42
C CYS A 453 -11.20 26.49 22.70
N GLY A 454 -9.92 26.88 22.75
CA GLY A 454 -9.50 28.26 23.00
C GLY A 454 -8.04 28.49 22.65
N SER A 455 -7.54 29.72 22.93
CA SER A 455 -6.10 30.00 22.88
C SER A 455 -5.37 29.37 24.08
N ASP A 456 -4.03 29.28 23.99
CA ASP A 456 -3.22 28.76 25.09
C ASP A 456 -3.34 29.67 26.35
N ASP A 457 -3.47 30.99 26.16
CA ASP A 457 -3.72 31.94 27.23
C ASP A 457 -5.08 31.72 27.90
N ASN A 458 -6.13 31.49 27.11
CA ASN A 458 -7.45 31.16 27.63
C ASN A 458 -7.47 29.84 28.37
N TYR A 459 -6.70 28.86 27.95
CA TYR A 459 -6.54 27.61 28.69
C TYR A 459 -5.87 27.83 30.04
N ALA A 460 -4.80 28.59 30.08
CA ALA A 460 -4.10 28.90 31.34
C ALA A 460 -5.02 29.64 32.33
N ALA A 461 -5.82 30.60 31.84
CA ALA A 461 -6.68 31.42 32.69
C ALA A 461 -7.99 30.73 33.13
N HIS A 462 -8.62 29.94 32.27
CA HIS A 462 -10.03 29.56 32.46
C HIS A 462 -10.29 28.04 32.39
N ALA A 463 -9.44 27.23 31.74
CA ALA A 463 -9.79 25.83 31.44
C ALA A 463 -10.10 24.99 32.68
N ALA A 464 -9.32 25.14 33.78
CA ALA A 464 -9.55 24.38 35.00
C ALA A 464 -10.90 24.73 35.68
N SER A 465 -11.25 26.03 35.74
CA SER A 465 -12.52 26.46 36.34
C SER A 465 -13.71 26.03 35.48
N VAL A 466 -13.61 26.14 34.14
CA VAL A 466 -14.66 25.69 33.22
C VAL A 466 -14.79 24.15 33.26
N ALA A 467 -13.71 23.39 33.31
CA ALA A 467 -13.76 21.95 33.49
C ALA A 467 -14.52 21.54 34.77
N ALA A 468 -14.25 22.23 35.90
CA ALA A 468 -14.98 22.00 37.14
C ALA A 468 -16.50 22.31 37.02
N GLN A 469 -16.87 23.40 36.35
CA GLN A 469 -18.26 23.75 36.10
C GLN A 469 -18.96 22.71 35.22
N LEU A 470 -18.27 22.26 34.14
CA LEU A 470 -18.80 21.22 33.25
C LEU A 470 -18.98 19.89 33.97
N ARG A 471 -18.06 19.50 34.87
CA ARG A 471 -18.23 18.32 35.72
C ARG A 471 -19.47 18.45 36.64
N ALA A 472 -19.64 19.61 37.25
CA ALA A 472 -20.83 19.87 38.06
C ALA A 472 -22.15 19.86 37.23
N ALA A 473 -22.08 20.22 35.96
CA ALA A 473 -23.15 20.15 34.98
C ALA A 473 -23.39 18.76 34.37
N GLY A 474 -22.59 17.73 34.76
CA GLY A 474 -22.78 16.35 34.33
C GLY A 474 -21.82 15.85 33.22
N ALA A 475 -20.77 16.59 32.91
CA ALA A 475 -19.76 16.09 31.96
C ALA A 475 -19.01 14.88 32.55
N THR A 476 -19.02 13.78 31.80
CA THR A 476 -18.32 12.54 32.18
C THR A 476 -16.93 12.46 31.59
N LYS A 477 -16.68 13.10 30.45
CA LYS A 477 -15.39 13.16 29.75
C LYS A 477 -15.13 14.58 29.30
N ILE A 478 -13.92 15.07 29.54
CA ILE A 478 -13.48 16.42 29.12
C ILE A 478 -12.15 16.32 28.41
N ALA A 479 -12.13 16.71 27.13
CA ALA A 479 -10.93 16.88 26.36
C ALA A 479 -10.54 18.37 26.25
N LEU A 480 -9.27 18.63 25.90
CA LEU A 480 -8.78 19.96 25.58
C LEU A 480 -8.08 19.91 24.20
N ALA A 481 -8.49 20.78 23.27
CA ALA A 481 -7.90 20.90 21.95
C ALA A 481 -6.57 21.67 21.99
N GLY A 482 -5.51 21.03 22.48
CA GLY A 482 -4.18 21.60 22.68
C GLY A 482 -3.21 20.56 23.22
N LYS A 483 -1.93 20.91 23.24
CA LYS A 483 -0.90 20.04 23.84
C LYS A 483 -1.12 19.86 25.34
N PRO A 484 -0.70 18.72 25.92
CA PRO A 484 -0.77 18.52 27.36
C PRO A 484 -0.10 19.66 28.15
N ASN A 485 -0.87 20.25 29.05
CA ASN A 485 -0.42 21.38 29.89
C ASN A 485 -0.75 21.17 31.39
N GLY A 486 -1.27 19.99 31.78
CA GLY A 486 -1.60 19.67 33.15
C GLY A 486 -2.86 20.35 33.70
N THR A 487 -3.75 20.84 32.85
CA THR A 487 -5.01 21.49 33.28
C THR A 487 -5.86 20.54 34.14
N ALA A 488 -6.19 20.96 35.35
CA ALA A 488 -7.01 20.15 36.26
C ALA A 488 -8.41 19.89 35.69
N GLY A 489 -8.89 18.65 35.82
CA GLY A 489 -10.22 18.25 35.36
C GLY A 489 -10.32 17.87 33.87
N VAL A 490 -9.24 17.96 33.11
CA VAL A 490 -9.13 17.49 31.74
C VAL A 490 -8.65 16.03 31.73
N ASP A 491 -9.34 15.16 31.01
CA ASP A 491 -9.01 13.73 30.90
C ASP A 491 -8.03 13.46 29.77
N THR A 492 -8.23 14.10 28.62
CA THR A 492 -7.49 13.80 27.38
C THR A 492 -7.16 15.08 26.60
N TYR A 493 -6.01 15.09 25.93
CA TYR A 493 -5.57 16.19 25.09
C TYR A 493 -5.54 15.77 23.63
N VAL A 494 -6.13 16.59 22.75
CA VAL A 494 -6.15 16.36 21.30
C VAL A 494 -5.40 17.46 20.57
N TYR A 495 -4.36 17.11 19.82
CA TYR A 495 -3.48 18.06 19.15
C TYR A 495 -2.83 17.45 17.91
N VAL A 496 -2.22 18.29 17.07
CA VAL A 496 -1.49 17.82 15.88
C VAL A 496 -0.31 16.94 16.29
N GLY A 497 -0.33 15.67 15.86
CA GLY A 497 0.69 14.66 16.17
C GLY A 497 0.36 13.78 17.39
N CYS A 498 -0.79 13.97 18.06
CA CYS A 498 -1.27 12.98 19.02
C CYS A 498 -1.67 11.67 18.31
N ASP A 499 -1.67 10.57 19.07
CA ASP A 499 -2.30 9.34 18.60
C ASP A 499 -3.83 9.52 18.67
N VAL A 500 -4.44 9.70 17.49
CA VAL A 500 -5.87 10.01 17.38
C VAL A 500 -6.73 8.82 17.77
N ILE A 501 -6.26 7.59 17.48
CA ILE A 501 -7.01 6.37 17.82
C ILE A 501 -7.11 6.25 19.34
N VAL A 502 -5.99 6.33 20.05
CA VAL A 502 -5.94 6.24 21.51
C VAL A 502 -6.76 7.37 22.15
N ALA A 503 -6.55 8.61 21.70
CA ALA A 503 -7.24 9.77 22.28
C ALA A 503 -8.76 9.69 22.12
N LEU A 504 -9.25 9.24 20.96
CA LEU A 504 -10.69 9.10 20.71
C LEU A 504 -11.29 7.88 21.42
N GLU A 505 -10.55 6.76 21.54
CA GLU A 505 -11.00 5.62 22.34
C GLU A 505 -11.16 5.98 23.81
N GLU A 506 -10.20 6.67 24.40
CA GLU A 506 -10.29 7.15 25.82
C GLU A 506 -11.46 8.09 26.06
N LEU A 507 -11.74 8.96 25.09
CA LEU A 507 -12.74 10.00 25.22
C LEU A 507 -14.17 9.51 24.91
N LEU A 508 -14.34 8.66 23.90
CA LEU A 508 -15.64 8.22 23.39
C LEU A 508 -16.14 6.91 24.03
N ALA A 509 -15.26 6.17 24.73
CA ALA A 509 -15.63 4.99 25.48
C ALA A 509 -16.44 5.40 26.74
#